data_5c98aa6e45868b582d2a177b929fd3ed
#
_entry.id   5c98aa6e45868b582d2a177b929fd3ed
#
_cell.length_a   1.000
_cell.length_b   1.000
_cell.length_c   1.000
_cell.angle_alpha   90.00
_cell.angle_beta   90.00
_cell.angle_gamma   90.00
#
_symmetry.space_group_name_H-M   'P 1'
#
loop_
_entity.id
_entity.type
_entity.pdbx_description
1 polymer ?
#
loop_
_entity_poly.entity_id
_entity_poly.type
_entity_poly.pdbx_seq_one_letter_code
_entity_poly.pdbx_strand_id
1 'polypeptide(L)'
;MRPVVRFLMLVGVISLATACARKDGSATAPVGSSTGSPVADSRQSSGTAWSDGHGGSVAPPGLGEREGDKHLVEVLTTARSLAEAKGCFACHQVDSKVLGPAFAWVAYRYQRDPKAIATLKYAIEHGVSGVWGSMPMPAQSVTPVEAEELVSWVLAQKPVAPPKSD
;
A
#
# COMPACT_ATOMS: atom_id res chain seq x y z
N MET A 1 17.57 -50.55 19.50
CA MET A 1 17.68 -51.07 18.12
C MET A 1 16.57 -50.48 17.30
N ARG A 2 16.86 -49.55 16.42
CA ARG A 2 15.86 -48.87 15.56
C ARG A 2 16.18 -49.26 14.11
N PRO A 3 15.21 -49.72 13.30
CA PRO A 3 15.46 -50.04 11.89
C PRO A 3 15.47 -48.79 11.04
N VAL A 4 16.50 -48.65 10.24
CA VAL A 4 16.70 -47.65 9.19
C VAL A 4 15.93 -48.10 7.96
N VAL A 5 14.85 -47.40 7.64
CA VAL A 5 14.12 -47.60 6.37
C VAL A 5 14.75 -46.69 5.31
N ARG A 6 15.52 -47.32 4.40
CA ARG A 6 15.99 -46.68 3.18
C ARG A 6 14.86 -46.65 2.17
N PHE A 7 14.44 -45.44 1.81
CA PHE A 7 13.53 -45.25 0.67
C PHE A 7 14.37 -44.91 -0.58
N LEU A 8 14.27 -45.78 -1.55
CA LEU A 8 14.97 -45.69 -2.83
C LEU A 8 14.27 -44.63 -3.72
N MET A 9 15.04 -43.73 -4.26
CA MET A 9 14.65 -42.76 -5.29
C MET A 9 14.34 -43.43 -6.61
N LEU A 10 13.21 -43.14 -7.19
CA LEU A 10 12.89 -43.40 -8.59
C LEU A 10 12.85 -42.08 -9.32
N VAL A 11 13.85 -41.84 -10.13
CA VAL A 11 13.98 -40.68 -11.03
C VAL A 11 13.11 -40.96 -12.27
N GLY A 12 12.05 -40.14 -12.42
CA GLY A 12 11.24 -40.10 -13.65
C GLY A 12 11.49 -38.81 -14.41
N VAL A 13 12.30 -38.86 -15.43
CA VAL A 13 12.49 -37.80 -16.41
C VAL A 13 11.34 -37.86 -17.40
N ILE A 14 10.47 -36.86 -17.44
CA ILE A 14 9.53 -36.62 -18.53
C ILE A 14 9.81 -35.25 -19.13
N SER A 15 10.55 -35.28 -20.26
CA SER A 15 10.67 -34.16 -21.18
C SER A 15 9.41 -34.08 -22.04
N LEU A 16 8.66 -32.98 -21.99
CA LEU A 16 7.75 -32.61 -23.05
C LEU A 16 8.10 -31.19 -23.51
N ALA A 17 8.75 -31.12 -24.64
CA ALA A 17 8.84 -29.93 -25.44
C ALA A 17 7.53 -29.71 -26.18
N THR A 18 6.89 -28.58 -25.99
CA THR A 18 5.79 -28.13 -26.86
C THR A 18 6.11 -26.72 -27.33
N ALA A 19 6.54 -26.64 -28.56
CA ALA A 19 6.66 -25.40 -29.32
C ALA A 19 5.25 -24.99 -29.78
N CYS A 20 4.86 -23.75 -29.58
CA CYS A 20 3.74 -23.09 -30.27
C CYS A 20 4.09 -21.66 -30.59
N ALA A 21 4.42 -21.48 -31.84
CA ALA A 21 3.92 -20.53 -32.85
C ALA A 21 3.58 -19.11 -32.40
N ARG A 22 4.39 -18.20 -32.91
CA ARG A 22 4.11 -16.76 -33.05
C ARG A 22 2.95 -16.58 -34.02
N LYS A 23 2.05 -15.70 -33.66
CA LYS A 23 1.06 -15.14 -34.59
C LYS A 23 1.23 -13.63 -34.58
N ASP A 24 1.90 -13.15 -35.61
CA ASP A 24 2.03 -11.76 -35.94
C ASP A 24 0.65 -11.23 -36.37
N GLY A 25 0.17 -10.23 -35.67
CA GLY A 25 -1.04 -9.48 -36.01
C GLY A 25 -0.72 -8.00 -36.10
N SER A 26 -0.25 -7.58 -37.28
CA SER A 26 -0.14 -6.17 -37.69
C SER A 26 -1.55 -5.60 -37.81
N ALA A 27 -1.88 -4.55 -37.09
CA ALA A 27 -3.03 -3.70 -37.37
C ALA A 27 -2.67 -2.24 -37.20
N THR A 28 -2.64 -1.63 -38.31
CA THR A 28 -2.50 -0.23 -38.74
C THR A 28 -3.34 0.73 -37.91
N ALA A 29 -2.72 1.82 -37.48
CA ALA A 29 -3.36 3.01 -36.92
C ALA A 29 -4.11 3.82 -37.98
N PRO A 30 -5.11 4.59 -37.62
CA PRO A 30 -5.37 5.85 -38.31
C PRO A 30 -5.05 7.05 -37.42
N VAL A 31 -4.26 7.92 -38.03
CA VAL A 31 -3.98 9.30 -37.69
C VAL A 31 -5.30 10.09 -37.72
N GLY A 32 -5.61 10.77 -36.63
CA GLY A 32 -6.64 11.80 -36.56
C GLY A 32 -6.09 13.07 -35.98
N SER A 33 -5.65 13.96 -36.86
CA SER A 33 -5.35 15.37 -36.58
C SER A 33 -6.64 16.11 -36.26
N SER A 34 -6.70 16.84 -35.15
CA SER A 34 -7.51 18.04 -35.07
C SER A 34 -6.80 19.11 -34.24
N THR A 35 -6.36 20.07 -34.93
CA THR A 35 -5.96 21.44 -34.55
C THR A 35 -7.07 22.17 -33.82
N GLY A 36 -6.72 22.91 -32.76
CA GLY A 36 -7.62 23.82 -32.08
C GLY A 36 -6.97 24.51 -30.88
N SER A 37 -6.19 25.56 -31.12
CA SER A 37 -5.86 26.62 -30.15
C SER A 37 -6.79 27.81 -30.40
N PRO A 38 -6.71 28.89 -29.62
CA PRO A 38 -6.67 29.14 -28.18
C PRO A 38 -7.80 30.11 -27.77
N VAL A 39 -8.12 30.21 -26.48
CA VAL A 39 -8.69 31.48 -25.96
C VAL A 39 -8.18 31.71 -24.55
N ALA A 40 -7.42 32.78 -24.42
CA ALA A 40 -7.14 33.45 -23.19
C ALA A 40 -8.42 34.13 -22.68
N ASP A 41 -8.71 34.04 -21.42
CA ASP A 41 -9.46 35.07 -20.73
C ASP A 41 -8.94 35.27 -19.30
N SER A 42 -8.34 36.43 -19.18
CA SER A 42 -7.91 37.05 -17.96
C SER A 42 -9.14 37.57 -17.23
N ARG A 43 -9.42 37.12 -16.03
CA ARG A 43 -10.23 37.92 -15.07
C ARG A 43 -9.57 37.90 -13.72
N GLN A 44 -8.79 38.94 -13.56
CA GLN A 44 -8.46 39.60 -12.32
C GLN A 44 -9.76 39.99 -11.58
N SER A 45 -9.97 39.49 -10.40
CA SER A 45 -10.97 40.04 -9.47
C SER A 45 -10.24 40.32 -8.15
N SER A 46 -9.92 41.57 -8.02
CA SER A 46 -9.49 42.24 -6.82
C SER A 46 -10.71 42.49 -5.92
N GLY A 47 -10.50 42.45 -4.62
CA GLY A 47 -11.39 42.95 -3.57
C GLY A 47 -11.80 41.79 -2.64
N THR A 48 -11.68 41.88 -1.38
CA THR A 48 -11.73 43.00 -0.43
C THR A 48 -11.10 42.55 0.87
N ALA A 49 -10.39 43.45 1.49
CA ALA A 49 -9.95 43.40 2.87
C ALA A 49 -11.15 43.23 3.82
N TRP A 50 -11.10 42.22 4.66
CA TRP A 50 -11.84 42.21 5.92
C TRP A 50 -10.85 42.37 7.04
N SER A 51 -10.70 43.61 7.47
CA SER A 51 -10.12 43.98 8.73
C SER A 51 -11.27 43.96 9.74
N ASP A 52 -11.23 43.04 10.66
CA ASP A 52 -11.85 43.21 11.95
C ASP A 52 -11.18 42.35 12.99
N GLY A 53 -10.57 43.00 13.85
CA GLY A 53 -9.91 42.72 15.05
C GLY A 53 -10.78 42.11 16.14
N HIS A 54 -10.07 41.69 17.16
CA HIS A 54 -10.41 41.22 18.49
C HIS A 54 -10.45 39.72 18.68
N GLY A 55 -9.47 39.30 19.42
CA GLY A 55 -9.44 37.98 20.05
C GLY A 55 -8.01 37.46 20.15
N GLY A 56 -7.20 38.14 20.94
CA GLY A 56 -5.90 37.63 21.34
C GLY A 56 -6.07 36.33 22.13
N SER A 57 -6.06 35.23 21.44
CA SER A 57 -5.77 33.92 22.02
C SER A 57 -4.27 33.84 22.08
N VAL A 58 -3.71 34.13 23.24
CA VAL A 58 -2.30 33.87 23.55
C VAL A 58 -2.13 32.35 23.51
N ALA A 59 -1.69 31.82 22.36
CA ALA A 59 -1.19 30.48 22.28
C ALA A 59 0.02 30.36 23.23
N PRO A 60 0.12 29.28 24.02
CA PRO A 60 1.29 29.07 24.86
C PRO A 60 2.55 29.03 23.99
N PRO A 61 3.66 29.66 24.42
CA PRO A 61 4.88 29.74 23.63
C PRO A 61 5.45 28.34 23.45
N GLY A 62 5.46 27.87 22.19
CA GLY A 62 6.47 26.96 21.68
C GLY A 62 6.43 25.54 22.16
N LEU A 63 5.55 24.75 21.61
CA LEU A 63 6.00 23.43 21.13
C LEU A 63 6.41 23.65 19.68
N GLY A 64 7.64 24.06 19.47
CA GLY A 64 8.23 24.13 18.15
C GLY A 64 8.13 22.72 17.54
N GLU A 65 7.34 22.61 16.49
CA GLU A 65 7.32 21.40 15.66
C GLU A 65 8.77 21.14 15.26
N ARG A 66 9.32 20.04 15.78
CA ARG A 66 10.67 19.65 15.47
C ARG A 66 10.71 19.31 13.98
N GLU A 67 11.77 19.74 13.29
CA GLU A 67 11.98 19.43 11.87
C GLU A 67 11.78 17.93 11.56
N GLY A 68 12.13 17.06 12.52
CA GLY A 68 11.86 15.63 12.45
C GLY A 68 10.37 15.27 12.41
N ASP A 69 9.51 16.01 13.10
CA ASP A 69 8.08 15.72 13.13
C ASP A 69 7.42 16.05 11.77
N LYS A 70 7.86 17.12 11.11
CA LYS A 70 7.40 17.49 9.76
C LYS A 70 7.78 16.44 8.73
N HIS A 71 9.02 15.96 8.79
CA HIS A 71 9.50 14.90 7.89
C HIS A 71 8.72 13.59 8.08
N LEU A 72 8.43 13.20 9.31
CA LEU A 72 7.62 12.01 9.59
C LEU A 72 6.19 12.15 9.05
N VAL A 73 5.56 13.30 9.22
CA VAL A 73 4.22 13.56 8.69
C VAL A 73 4.21 13.48 7.16
N GLU A 74 5.22 14.04 6.50
CA GLU A 74 5.36 13.98 5.05
C GLU A 74 5.52 12.54 4.54
N VAL A 75 6.43 11.76 5.15
CA VAL A 75 6.63 10.35 4.79
C VAL A 75 5.36 9.52 4.98
N LEU A 76 4.65 9.68 6.10
CA LEU A 76 3.41 8.96 6.36
C LEU A 76 2.28 9.36 5.39
N THR A 77 2.22 10.63 4.99
CA THR A 77 1.24 11.12 4.00
C THR A 77 1.53 10.54 2.63
N THR A 78 2.81 10.50 2.23
CA THR A 78 3.25 9.91 0.96
C THR A 78 2.95 8.42 0.90
N ALA A 79 3.24 7.67 1.95
CA ALA A 79 2.97 6.23 2.02
C ALA A 79 1.47 5.92 2.02
N ARG A 80 0.63 6.77 2.63
CA ARG A 80 -0.84 6.66 2.52
C ARG A 80 -1.31 6.86 1.09
N SER A 81 -0.83 7.89 0.41
CA SER A 81 -1.16 8.15 -0.99
C SER A 81 -0.70 7.00 -1.91
N LEU A 82 0.45 6.39 -1.60
CA LEU A 82 0.91 5.18 -2.27
C LEU A 82 -0.07 4.02 -2.06
N ALA A 83 -0.55 3.79 -0.83
CA ALA A 83 -1.55 2.77 -0.55
C ALA A 83 -2.86 2.99 -1.31
N GLU A 84 -3.29 4.25 -1.47
CA GLU A 84 -4.45 4.62 -2.27
C GLU A 84 -4.21 4.32 -3.76
N ALA A 85 -3.08 4.74 -4.31
CA ALA A 85 -2.70 4.52 -5.71
C ALA A 85 -2.53 3.04 -6.06
N LYS A 86 -2.07 2.22 -5.12
CA LYS A 86 -1.92 0.76 -5.28
C LYS A 86 -3.21 -0.01 -4.99
N GLY A 87 -4.31 0.67 -4.67
CA GLY A 87 -5.63 0.07 -4.46
C GLY A 87 -5.79 -0.71 -3.15
N CYS A 88 -4.91 -0.53 -2.17
CA CYS A 88 -4.99 -1.24 -0.88
C CYS A 88 -6.33 -1.02 -0.17
N PHE A 89 -6.90 0.18 -0.31
CA PHE A 89 -8.17 0.56 0.32
C PHE A 89 -9.40 -0.10 -0.32
N ALA A 90 -9.26 -0.80 -1.45
CA ALA A 90 -10.34 -1.64 -1.99
C ALA A 90 -10.68 -2.82 -1.05
N CYS A 91 -9.69 -3.31 -0.31
CA CYS A 91 -9.83 -4.47 0.57
C CYS A 91 -9.58 -4.17 2.04
N HIS A 92 -8.92 -3.06 2.37
CA HIS A 92 -8.55 -2.67 3.73
C HIS A 92 -9.09 -1.29 4.09
N GLN A 93 -9.32 -1.06 5.38
CA GLN A 93 -9.53 0.26 5.96
C GLN A 93 -8.55 0.45 7.13
N VAL A 94 -8.44 1.69 7.63
CA VAL A 94 -7.50 1.98 8.72
C VAL A 94 -7.94 1.28 10.00
N ASP A 95 -9.21 1.34 10.35
CA ASP A 95 -9.78 0.96 11.66
C ASP A 95 -10.89 -0.09 11.60
N SER A 96 -11.31 -0.50 10.41
CA SER A 96 -12.39 -1.47 10.22
C SER A 96 -12.05 -2.55 9.20
N LYS A 97 -12.65 -3.72 9.35
CA LYS A 97 -12.51 -4.83 8.42
C LYS A 97 -13.42 -4.62 7.20
N VAL A 98 -12.86 -4.83 6.00
CA VAL A 98 -13.63 -4.96 4.75
C VAL A 98 -13.48 -6.40 4.25
N LEU A 99 -12.67 -6.67 3.26
CA LEU A 99 -12.26 -8.02 2.85
C LEU A 99 -11.05 -8.47 3.65
N GLY A 100 -10.04 -7.60 3.74
CA GLY A 100 -8.86 -7.78 4.56
C GLY A 100 -9.02 -7.17 5.96
N PRO A 101 -8.04 -7.39 6.85
CA PRO A 101 -8.03 -6.80 8.19
C PRO A 101 -7.85 -5.28 8.15
N ALA A 102 -8.30 -4.59 9.21
CA ALA A 102 -7.95 -3.19 9.43
C ALA A 102 -6.43 -3.04 9.59
N PHE A 103 -5.86 -1.95 9.08
CA PHE A 103 -4.43 -1.67 9.26
C PHE A 103 -4.07 -1.51 10.75
N ALA A 104 -4.94 -0.93 11.56
CA ALA A 104 -4.78 -0.84 13.01
C ALA A 104 -4.70 -2.22 13.70
N TRP A 105 -5.41 -3.23 13.17
CA TRP A 105 -5.32 -4.61 13.68
C TRP A 105 -4.01 -5.28 13.28
N VAL A 106 -3.52 -5.00 12.08
CA VAL A 106 -2.20 -5.46 11.64
C VAL A 106 -1.12 -4.83 12.52
N ALA A 107 -1.16 -3.52 12.75
CA ALA A 107 -0.25 -2.84 13.65
C ALA A 107 -0.27 -3.44 15.06
N TYR A 108 -1.46 -3.75 15.60
CA TYR A 108 -1.60 -4.39 16.91
C TYR A 108 -0.98 -5.79 16.96
N ARG A 109 -1.23 -6.61 15.94
CA ARG A 109 -0.71 -7.98 15.87
C ARG A 109 0.81 -8.03 15.82
N TYR A 110 1.42 -7.11 15.08
CA TYR A 110 2.85 -7.12 14.80
C TYR A 110 3.68 -6.11 15.62
N GLN A 111 3.07 -5.32 16.53
CA GLN A 111 3.73 -4.26 17.28
C GLN A 111 4.96 -4.70 18.10
N ARG A 112 5.10 -5.99 18.40
CA ARG A 112 6.21 -6.55 19.21
C ARG A 112 6.99 -7.62 18.44
N ASP A 113 6.72 -7.79 17.16
CA ASP A 113 7.40 -8.79 16.35
C ASP A 113 8.64 -8.15 15.68
N PRO A 114 9.85 -8.60 16.01
CA PRO A 114 11.07 -8.07 15.40
C PRO A 114 11.19 -8.39 13.91
N LYS A 115 10.39 -9.33 13.40
CA LYS A 115 10.31 -9.70 11.99
C LYS A 115 9.15 -9.07 11.25
N ALA A 116 8.38 -8.18 11.89
CA ALA A 116 7.18 -7.58 11.33
C ALA A 116 7.38 -7.03 9.92
N ILE A 117 8.43 -6.22 9.71
CA ILE A 117 8.72 -5.60 8.42
C ILE A 117 8.93 -6.67 7.35
N ALA A 118 9.80 -7.65 7.59
CA ALA A 118 10.10 -8.69 6.61
C ALA A 118 8.86 -9.56 6.30
N THR A 119 8.09 -9.92 7.33
CA THR A 119 6.88 -10.74 7.21
C THR A 119 5.81 -10.02 6.40
N LEU A 120 5.57 -8.75 6.67
CA LEU A 120 4.55 -7.97 5.98
C LEU A 120 4.96 -7.58 4.56
N LYS A 121 6.25 -7.27 4.31
CA LYS A 121 6.78 -7.10 2.96
C LYS A 121 6.53 -8.35 2.12
N TYR A 122 6.92 -9.50 2.62
CA TYR A 122 6.70 -10.78 1.93
C TYR A 122 5.22 -10.99 1.62
N ALA A 123 4.32 -10.69 2.56
CA ALA A 123 2.88 -10.82 2.36
C ALA A 123 2.34 -9.89 1.27
N ILE A 124 2.85 -8.67 1.16
CA ILE A 124 2.46 -7.72 0.11
C ILE A 124 2.99 -8.19 -1.27
N GLU A 125 4.25 -8.60 -1.33
CA GLU A 125 4.92 -8.96 -2.58
C GLU A 125 4.44 -10.32 -3.15
N HIS A 126 4.10 -11.29 -2.27
CA HIS A 126 3.81 -12.66 -2.68
C HIS A 126 2.37 -13.11 -2.38
N GLY A 127 1.62 -12.30 -1.65
CA GLY A 127 0.32 -12.66 -1.15
C GLY A 127 0.38 -13.51 0.13
N VAL A 128 -0.76 -13.62 0.82
CA VAL A 128 -0.89 -14.39 2.05
C VAL A 128 -2.31 -14.90 2.23
N SER A 129 -2.46 -16.07 2.84
CA SER A 129 -3.75 -16.66 3.17
C SER A 129 -3.76 -17.26 4.57
N GLY A 130 -4.93 -17.41 5.17
CA GLY A 130 -5.12 -18.10 6.45
C GLY A 130 -4.73 -17.32 7.71
N VAL A 131 -4.03 -16.18 7.61
CA VAL A 131 -3.58 -15.38 8.76
C VAL A 131 -4.72 -14.59 9.39
N TRP A 132 -5.64 -14.10 8.56
CA TRP A 132 -6.74 -13.22 8.96
C TRP A 132 -8.12 -13.78 8.57
N GLY A 133 -8.20 -15.07 8.29
CA GLY A 133 -9.38 -15.79 7.84
C GLY A 133 -9.15 -16.49 6.51
N SER A 134 -10.22 -16.96 5.88
CA SER A 134 -10.15 -17.75 4.64
C SER A 134 -9.92 -16.91 3.38
N MET A 135 -10.21 -15.61 3.43
CA MET A 135 -10.01 -14.73 2.27
C MET A 135 -8.52 -14.50 2.02
N PRO A 136 -7.97 -14.91 0.88
CA PRO A 136 -6.58 -14.65 0.56
C PRO A 136 -6.35 -13.21 0.16
N MET A 137 -5.21 -12.65 0.54
CA MET A 137 -4.67 -11.43 -0.02
C MET A 137 -3.77 -11.81 -1.20
N PRO A 138 -4.06 -11.39 -2.42
CA PRO A 138 -3.20 -11.67 -3.57
C PRO A 138 -1.89 -10.86 -3.50
N ALA A 139 -0.87 -11.30 -4.23
CA ALA A 139 0.36 -10.54 -4.45
C ALA A 139 0.03 -9.18 -5.07
N GLN A 140 0.72 -8.14 -4.61
CA GLN A 140 0.53 -6.77 -5.07
C GLN A 140 1.65 -6.36 -6.04
N SER A 141 1.31 -5.52 -7.02
CA SER A 141 2.30 -4.97 -7.96
C SER A 141 3.02 -3.77 -7.35
N VAL A 142 4.00 -4.05 -6.53
CA VAL A 142 4.83 -3.06 -5.82
C VAL A 142 6.31 -3.40 -5.97
N THR A 143 7.16 -2.38 -5.90
CA THR A 143 8.60 -2.57 -5.77
C THR A 143 8.95 -2.90 -4.31
N PRO A 144 10.14 -3.48 -4.03
CA PRO A 144 10.57 -3.74 -2.66
C PRO A 144 10.67 -2.49 -1.78
N VAL A 145 10.94 -1.32 -2.36
CA VAL A 145 10.97 -0.04 -1.66
C VAL A 145 9.56 0.41 -1.30
N GLU A 146 8.64 0.39 -2.27
CA GLU A 146 7.22 0.69 -2.03
C GLU A 146 6.60 -0.24 -0.98
N ALA A 147 6.94 -1.53 -1.00
CA ALA A 147 6.47 -2.48 0.00
C ALA A 147 6.95 -2.11 1.41
N GLU A 148 8.20 -1.64 1.56
CA GLU A 148 8.76 -1.20 2.83
C GLU A 148 8.10 0.09 3.35
N GLU A 149 7.84 1.05 2.47
CA GLU A 149 7.11 2.28 2.81
C GLU A 149 5.69 1.98 3.27
N LEU A 150 4.98 1.12 2.54
CA LEU A 150 3.63 0.67 2.90
C LEU A 150 3.61 -0.03 4.26
N VAL A 151 4.53 -0.95 4.52
CA VAL A 151 4.64 -1.67 5.79
C VAL A 151 4.93 -0.70 6.93
N SER A 152 5.85 0.23 6.74
CA SER A 152 6.20 1.24 7.74
C SER A 152 4.98 2.09 8.11
N TRP A 153 4.21 2.51 7.11
CA TRP A 153 2.97 3.24 7.31
C TRP A 153 1.89 2.41 8.03
N VAL A 154 1.72 1.15 7.66
CA VAL A 154 0.77 0.23 8.33
C VAL A 154 1.14 0.04 9.80
N LEU A 155 2.42 -0.18 10.11
CA LEU A 155 2.89 -0.36 11.48
C LEU A 155 2.84 0.93 12.32
N ALA A 156 2.83 2.09 11.68
CA ALA A 156 2.66 3.39 12.34
C ALA A 156 1.19 3.70 12.69
N GLN A 157 0.22 2.89 12.23
CA GLN A 157 -1.16 3.09 12.62
C GLN A 157 -1.34 2.86 14.13
N LYS A 158 -2.29 3.59 14.76
CA LYS A 158 -2.62 3.37 16.18
C LYS A 158 -3.07 1.93 16.38
N PRO A 159 -2.36 1.12 17.17
CA PRO A 159 -2.70 -0.29 17.34
C PRO A 159 -4.06 -0.47 18.04
N VAL A 160 -4.93 -1.25 17.41
CA VAL A 160 -6.25 -1.60 17.96
C VAL A 160 -6.40 -3.12 17.89
N ALA A 161 -6.78 -3.75 19.00
CA ALA A 161 -7.03 -5.17 19.01
C ALA A 161 -8.22 -5.52 18.09
N PRO A 162 -8.11 -6.57 17.25
CA PRO A 162 -9.25 -7.04 16.48
C PRO A 162 -10.38 -7.50 17.42
N PRO A 163 -11.65 -7.39 17.01
CA PRO A 163 -12.75 -7.96 17.77
C PRO A 163 -12.53 -9.46 17.92
N LYS A 164 -12.97 -10.00 19.08
CA LYS A 164 -12.94 -11.46 19.27
C LYS A 164 -13.88 -12.08 18.24
N SER A 165 -13.38 -13.06 17.50
CA SER A 165 -14.24 -13.93 16.68
C SER A 165 -15.02 -14.83 17.64
N ASP A 166 -16.32 -14.70 17.62
CA ASP A 166 -17.23 -15.62 18.29
C ASP A 166 -17.18 -17.00 17.65
#